data_8f73059a01c2cdd779ab219269229081
#
_entry.id   8f73059a01c2cdd779ab219269229081
#
_cell.length_a   1.000
_cell.length_b   1.000
_cell.length_c   1.000
_cell.angle_alpha   90.00
_cell.angle_beta   90.00
_cell.angle_gamma   90.00
#
_symmetry.space_group_name_H-M   'P 1'
#
loop_
_entity.id
_entity.type
_entity.pdbx_description
1 polymer ?
#
loop_
_entity_poly.entity_id
_entity_poly.type
_entity_poly.pdbx_seq_one_letter_code
_entity_poly.pdbx_strand_id
1 'polypeptide(L)'
;YVSDRLEPLYFRKAAEEGSRHTVDEAWFSYSDGLANVKQRRTWHNPVREAQEMEYSDSRCIFDMLSILAQARSYDPKDYKVGQKILFPMATGRRVEEQTLIYRGKEEVKANNDTVYRCLVFSFVEYKKGKEKEVITFFVSDDKNHLPIRLDMYLNFGSAKAFFKSVRGNRYPMTSVVRKK
;
A
#
# COMPACT_ATOMS: atom_id res chain seq x y z
N TYR A 1 -7.97 -10.12 -2.49
CA TYR A 1 -7.90 -11.32 -1.65
C TYR A 1 -6.44 -11.65 -1.37
N VAL A 2 -6.16 -12.13 -0.15
CA VAL A 2 -4.83 -12.58 0.27
C VAL A 2 -4.94 -13.94 0.96
N SER A 3 -3.83 -14.71 0.96
CA SER A 3 -3.69 -15.95 1.72
C SER A 3 -3.53 -15.65 3.23
N ASP A 4 -3.52 -16.70 4.06
CA ASP A 4 -3.22 -16.59 5.50
C ASP A 4 -1.79 -16.08 5.78
N ARG A 5 -0.90 -16.13 4.78
CA ARG A 5 0.46 -15.61 4.82
C ARG A 5 0.56 -14.17 4.29
N LEU A 6 -0.59 -13.52 4.00
CA LEU A 6 -0.70 -12.20 3.38
C LEU A 6 -0.16 -12.13 1.94
N GLU A 7 0.02 -13.28 1.28
CA GLU A 7 0.38 -13.32 -0.13
C GLU A 7 -0.84 -12.95 -0.98
N PRO A 8 -0.72 -12.06 -1.99
CA PRO A 8 -1.82 -11.73 -2.88
C PRO A 8 -2.35 -12.97 -3.62
N LEU A 9 -3.66 -13.07 -3.78
CA LEU A 9 -4.32 -14.10 -4.58
C LEU A 9 -5.07 -13.48 -5.75
N TYR A 10 -5.74 -12.37 -5.51
CA TYR A 10 -6.50 -11.64 -6.52
C TYR A 10 -6.65 -10.17 -6.14
N PHE A 11 -6.47 -9.30 -7.12
CA PHE A 11 -6.69 -7.87 -7.02
C PHE A 11 -7.62 -7.41 -8.15
N ARG A 12 -8.53 -6.49 -7.84
CA ARG A 12 -9.39 -5.82 -8.80
C ARG A 12 -9.58 -4.37 -8.44
N LYS A 13 -9.37 -3.50 -9.42
CA LYS A 13 -9.63 -2.06 -9.33
C LYS A 13 -10.53 -1.66 -10.49
N ALA A 14 -11.73 -1.18 -10.19
CA ALA A 14 -12.57 -0.45 -11.15
C ALA A 14 -12.38 1.05 -10.92
N ALA A 15 -12.14 1.81 -11.98
CA ALA A 15 -11.94 3.24 -11.94
C ALA A 15 -12.85 3.95 -12.95
N GLU A 16 -13.56 4.96 -12.47
CA GLU A 16 -14.33 5.91 -13.26
C GLU A 16 -13.68 7.28 -13.13
N GLU A 17 -13.10 7.78 -14.22
CA GLU A 17 -12.37 9.04 -14.25
C GLU A 17 -12.92 9.92 -15.40
N GLY A 18 -13.87 10.78 -15.09
CA GLY A 18 -14.63 11.53 -16.06
C GLY A 18 -15.43 10.58 -16.97
N SER A 19 -15.16 10.61 -18.27
CA SER A 19 -15.79 9.68 -19.25
C SER A 19 -15.07 8.33 -19.37
N ARG A 20 -14.00 8.09 -18.61
CA ARG A 20 -13.23 6.84 -18.71
C ARG A 20 -13.70 5.84 -17.68
N HIS A 21 -13.94 4.60 -18.13
CA HIS A 21 -14.21 3.47 -17.25
C HIS A 21 -13.24 2.33 -17.58
N THR A 22 -12.42 1.95 -16.59
CA THR A 22 -11.44 0.86 -16.72
C THR A 22 -11.54 -0.11 -15.56
N VAL A 23 -11.24 -1.36 -15.83
CA VAL A 23 -11.07 -2.41 -14.80
C VAL A 23 -9.68 -3.01 -14.94
N ASP A 24 -8.91 -2.96 -13.86
CA ASP A 24 -7.63 -3.63 -13.72
C ASP A 24 -7.79 -4.85 -12.81
N GLU A 25 -7.31 -6.00 -13.27
CA GLU A 25 -7.35 -7.26 -12.52
C GLU A 25 -5.96 -7.89 -12.50
N ALA A 26 -5.64 -8.58 -11.40
CA ALA A 26 -4.42 -9.36 -11.27
C ALA A 26 -4.72 -10.65 -10.49
N TRP A 27 -4.31 -11.79 -11.05
CA TRP A 27 -4.40 -13.11 -10.46
C TRP A 27 -2.99 -13.57 -10.12
N PHE A 28 -2.77 -14.00 -8.88
CA PHE A 28 -1.47 -14.42 -8.38
C PHE A 28 -1.46 -15.91 -8.12
N SER A 29 -0.36 -16.58 -8.42
CA SER A 29 -0.10 -17.96 -8.11
C SER A 29 1.35 -18.18 -7.69
N TYR A 30 1.59 -19.26 -6.97
CA TYR A 30 2.90 -19.54 -6.38
C TYR A 30 3.27 -20.97 -6.72
N SER A 31 4.33 -21.14 -7.51
CA SER A 31 4.83 -22.46 -7.92
C SER A 31 6.34 -22.39 -8.16
N ASP A 32 7.03 -23.48 -7.91
CA ASP A 32 8.46 -23.64 -8.21
C ASP A 32 9.35 -22.55 -7.57
N GLY A 33 8.96 -22.04 -6.40
CA GLY A 33 9.67 -20.97 -5.71
C GLY A 33 9.49 -19.59 -6.32
N LEU A 34 8.55 -19.42 -7.27
CA LEU A 34 8.25 -18.16 -7.93
C LEU A 34 6.85 -17.66 -7.55
N ALA A 35 6.71 -16.36 -7.43
CA ALA A 35 5.44 -15.67 -7.48
C ALA A 35 5.14 -15.34 -8.95
N ASN A 36 3.98 -15.75 -9.44
CA ASN A 36 3.52 -15.48 -10.80
C ASN A 36 2.30 -14.59 -10.76
N VAL A 37 2.20 -13.62 -11.66
CA VAL A 37 1.03 -12.77 -11.79
C VAL A 37 0.59 -12.69 -13.26
N LYS A 38 -0.70 -12.94 -13.48
CA LYS A 38 -1.39 -12.61 -14.72
C LYS A 38 -2.22 -11.34 -14.48
N GLN A 39 -2.08 -10.35 -15.35
CA GLN A 39 -2.79 -9.09 -15.24
C GLN A 39 -3.62 -8.84 -16.48
N ARG A 40 -4.77 -8.18 -16.31
CA ARG A 40 -5.65 -7.77 -17.40
C ARG A 40 -6.21 -6.38 -17.12
N ARG A 41 -6.11 -5.49 -18.11
CA ARG A 41 -6.83 -4.23 -18.13
C ARG A 41 -7.93 -4.28 -19.19
N THR A 42 -9.15 -3.99 -18.77
CA THR A 42 -10.33 -3.86 -19.65
C THR A 42 -10.78 -2.40 -19.67
N TRP A 43 -11.05 -1.89 -20.87
CA TRP A 43 -11.66 -0.56 -21.08
C TRP A 43 -13.13 -0.73 -21.43
N HIS A 44 -14.00 -0.19 -20.59
CA HIS A 44 -15.45 -0.18 -20.84
C HIS A 44 -15.92 1.12 -21.49
N ASN A 45 -15.20 2.23 -21.23
CA ASN A 45 -15.43 3.50 -21.92
C ASN A 45 -14.12 4.32 -22.03
N PRO A 46 -13.65 4.68 -23.25
CA PRO A 46 -14.07 4.08 -24.52
C PRO A 46 -13.71 2.59 -24.56
N VAL A 47 -14.53 1.79 -25.25
CA VAL A 47 -14.25 0.37 -25.45
C VAL A 47 -12.98 0.21 -26.27
N ARG A 48 -12.05 -0.63 -25.79
CA ARG A 48 -10.79 -0.99 -26.44
C ARG A 48 -10.50 -2.45 -26.19
N GLU A 49 -9.61 -3.01 -27.00
CA GLU A 49 -9.08 -4.35 -26.78
C GLU A 49 -8.43 -4.45 -25.39
N ALA A 50 -8.71 -5.54 -24.68
CA ALA A 50 -8.11 -5.77 -23.38
C ALA A 50 -6.60 -6.00 -23.52
N GLN A 51 -5.82 -5.48 -22.57
CA GLN A 51 -4.39 -5.74 -22.50
C GLN A 51 -4.15 -6.80 -21.42
N GLU A 52 -3.37 -7.80 -21.75
CA GLU A 52 -2.94 -8.83 -20.82
C GLU A 52 -1.41 -8.83 -20.68
N MET A 53 -0.92 -9.24 -19.53
CA MET A 53 0.48 -9.34 -19.20
C MET A 53 0.69 -10.44 -18.15
N GLU A 54 1.78 -11.18 -18.29
CA GLU A 54 2.24 -12.14 -17.29
C GLU A 54 3.65 -11.76 -16.83
N TYR A 55 3.96 -12.02 -15.56
CA TYR A 55 5.25 -11.75 -14.97
C TYR A 55 5.52 -12.71 -13.82
N SER A 56 6.80 -13.05 -13.60
CA SER A 56 7.24 -13.92 -12.50
C SER A 56 8.46 -13.29 -11.80
N ASP A 57 8.54 -13.47 -10.48
CA ASP A 57 9.67 -13.03 -9.65
C ASP A 57 9.90 -14.06 -8.53
N SER A 58 11.14 -14.19 -8.08
CA SER A 58 11.48 -15.00 -6.90
C SER A 58 11.02 -14.37 -5.58
N ARG A 59 10.73 -13.07 -5.60
CA ARG A 59 10.14 -12.33 -4.48
C ARG A 59 8.62 -12.32 -4.60
N CYS A 60 7.92 -12.12 -3.48
CA CYS A 60 6.47 -11.91 -3.51
C CYS A 60 6.15 -10.64 -4.34
N ILE A 61 5.23 -10.79 -5.30
CA ILE A 61 4.70 -9.66 -6.09
C ILE A 61 3.45 -9.16 -5.36
N PHE A 62 3.43 -7.90 -4.98
CA PHE A 62 2.31 -7.29 -4.26
C PHE A 62 1.37 -6.52 -5.20
N ASP A 63 0.13 -6.31 -4.77
CA ASP A 63 -0.73 -5.23 -5.24
C ASP A 63 -0.77 -4.09 -4.22
N MET A 64 -1.44 -2.98 -4.58
CA MET A 64 -1.52 -1.78 -3.73
C MET A 64 -2.14 -2.04 -2.34
N LEU A 65 -3.06 -3.00 -2.21
CA LEU A 65 -3.73 -3.28 -0.94
C LEU A 65 -2.98 -4.33 -0.13
N SER A 66 -2.43 -5.34 -0.78
CA SER A 66 -1.68 -6.41 -0.10
C SER A 66 -0.38 -5.91 0.51
N ILE A 67 0.33 -4.97 -0.13
CA ILE A 67 1.53 -4.37 0.49
C ILE A 67 1.18 -3.58 1.76
N LEU A 68 0.00 -2.96 1.83
CA LEU A 68 -0.46 -2.29 3.06
C LEU A 68 -0.75 -3.30 4.18
N ALA A 69 -1.34 -4.45 3.85
CA ALA A 69 -1.55 -5.53 4.81
C ALA A 69 -0.21 -6.10 5.29
N GLN A 70 0.72 -6.35 4.37
CA GLN A 70 2.07 -6.86 4.66
C GLN A 70 2.88 -5.88 5.52
N ALA A 71 2.83 -4.58 5.23
CA ALA A 71 3.55 -3.54 5.99
C ALA A 71 3.12 -3.49 7.47
N ARG A 72 1.90 -3.93 7.80
CA ARG A 72 1.43 -4.05 9.18
C ARG A 72 2.09 -5.19 9.95
N SER A 73 2.71 -6.14 9.29
CA SER A 73 3.47 -7.24 9.92
C SER A 73 4.93 -6.88 10.21
N TYR A 74 5.41 -5.76 9.72
CA TYR A 74 6.81 -5.34 9.91
C TYR A 74 7.08 -4.93 11.36
N ASP A 75 8.12 -5.50 11.97
CA ASP A 75 8.59 -5.02 13.29
C ASP A 75 9.49 -3.78 13.07
N PRO A 76 9.14 -2.63 13.66
CA PRO A 76 9.93 -1.40 13.51
C PRO A 76 11.35 -1.50 14.08
N LYS A 77 11.64 -2.51 14.93
CA LYS A 77 12.99 -2.76 15.45
C LYS A 77 13.95 -3.27 14.37
N ASP A 78 13.41 -3.89 13.31
CA ASP A 78 14.19 -4.45 12.22
C ASP A 78 14.62 -3.40 11.19
N TYR A 79 14.13 -2.15 11.31
CA TYR A 79 14.37 -1.11 10.34
C TYR A 79 15.12 0.10 10.90
N LYS A 80 16.08 0.59 10.12
CA LYS A 80 16.76 1.86 10.38
C LYS A 80 16.05 2.99 9.62
N VAL A 81 16.00 4.18 10.21
CA VAL A 81 15.47 5.37 9.55
C VAL A 81 16.23 5.61 8.23
N GLY A 82 15.49 5.81 7.15
CA GLY A 82 16.03 5.91 5.78
C GLY A 82 16.21 4.58 5.07
N GLN A 83 15.99 3.43 5.72
CA GLN A 83 16.07 2.13 5.08
C GLN A 83 15.02 2.00 3.99
N LYS A 84 15.45 1.52 2.81
CA LYS A 84 14.60 1.25 1.66
C LYS A 84 14.20 -0.22 1.63
N ILE A 85 12.92 -0.44 1.41
CA ILE A 85 12.29 -1.74 1.20
C ILE A 85 11.82 -1.76 -0.25
N LEU A 86 12.44 -2.60 -1.09
CA LEU A 86 12.13 -2.72 -2.50
C LEU A 86 11.27 -3.96 -2.72
N PHE A 87 10.24 -3.83 -3.56
CA PHE A 87 9.34 -4.94 -3.90
C PHE A 87 8.70 -4.74 -5.27
N PRO A 88 8.44 -5.84 -6.02
CA PRO A 88 7.69 -5.78 -7.26
C PRO A 88 6.20 -5.58 -6.96
N MET A 89 5.55 -4.63 -7.64
CA MET A 89 4.12 -4.34 -7.49
C MET A 89 3.38 -4.45 -8.82
N ALA A 90 2.33 -5.27 -8.83
CA ALA A 90 1.39 -5.40 -9.93
C ALA A 90 0.37 -4.26 -9.90
N THR A 91 0.28 -3.50 -10.99
CA THR A 91 -0.60 -2.33 -11.11
C THR A 91 -1.88 -2.61 -11.91
N GLY A 92 -2.07 -3.85 -12.38
CA GLY A 92 -3.10 -4.25 -13.33
C GLY A 92 -2.70 -4.02 -14.79
N ARG A 93 -1.57 -3.34 -15.04
CA ARG A 93 -1.02 -3.09 -16.38
C ARG A 93 0.38 -3.66 -16.56
N ARG A 94 1.18 -3.61 -15.53
CA ARG A 94 2.59 -4.01 -15.53
C ARG A 94 3.02 -4.27 -14.09
N VAL A 95 4.16 -4.91 -13.94
CA VAL A 95 4.87 -5.00 -12.66
C VAL A 95 5.97 -3.96 -12.66
N GLU A 96 6.07 -3.21 -11.57
CA GLU A 96 7.08 -2.17 -11.38
C GLU A 96 7.78 -2.37 -10.04
N GLU A 97 9.08 -2.14 -10.01
CA GLU A 97 9.82 -2.07 -8.75
C GLU A 97 9.38 -0.83 -7.97
N GLN A 98 8.96 -1.03 -6.75
CA GLN A 98 8.50 0.03 -5.87
C GLN A 98 9.39 0.15 -4.64
N THR A 99 9.41 1.32 -4.04
CA THR A 99 10.23 1.60 -2.87
C THR A 99 9.39 2.16 -1.74
N LEU A 100 9.45 1.50 -0.59
CA LEU A 100 8.95 2.00 0.68
C LEU A 100 10.14 2.40 1.54
N ILE A 101 10.11 3.59 2.16
CA ILE A 101 11.19 4.09 3.02
C ILE A 101 10.65 4.27 4.43
N TYR A 102 11.31 3.66 5.41
CA TYR A 102 11.00 3.93 6.81
C TYR A 102 11.54 5.29 7.23
N ARG A 103 10.67 6.19 7.69
CA ARG A 103 11.01 7.57 8.09
C ARG A 103 11.17 7.76 9.61
N GLY A 104 10.92 6.71 10.39
CA GLY A 104 10.97 6.79 11.85
C GLY A 104 9.60 6.91 12.49
N LYS A 105 9.53 7.62 13.63
CA LYS A 105 8.30 7.76 14.42
C LYS A 105 7.89 9.22 14.55
N GLU A 106 6.57 9.48 14.51
CA GLU A 106 5.99 10.79 14.72
C GLU A 106 4.71 10.71 15.55
N GLU A 107 4.36 11.79 16.24
CA GLU A 107 3.05 11.96 16.85
C GLU A 107 2.09 12.59 15.84
N VAL A 108 0.99 11.90 15.56
CA VAL A 108 0.03 12.27 14.52
C VAL A 108 -1.36 12.42 15.09
N LYS A 109 -2.00 13.55 14.84
CA LYS A 109 -3.40 13.79 15.20
C LYS A 109 -4.31 13.14 14.16
N ALA A 110 -5.22 12.28 14.63
CA ALA A 110 -6.28 11.70 13.81
C ALA A 110 -7.54 12.60 13.78
N ASN A 111 -8.53 12.21 12.98
CA ASN A 111 -9.76 13.00 12.83
C ASN A 111 -10.66 13.01 14.10
N ASN A 112 -10.40 12.12 15.04
CA ASN A 112 -11.10 12.03 16.33
C ASN A 112 -10.43 12.85 17.44
N ASP A 113 -9.60 13.82 17.09
CA ASP A 113 -8.80 14.66 18.00
C ASP A 113 -7.79 13.91 18.90
N THR A 114 -7.71 12.60 18.76
CA THR A 114 -6.72 11.78 19.47
C THR A 114 -5.35 11.89 18.77
N VAL A 115 -4.30 11.98 19.58
CA VAL A 115 -2.91 11.95 19.10
C VAL A 115 -2.35 10.55 19.29
N TYR A 116 -1.77 10.01 18.23
CA TYR A 116 -1.18 8.68 18.19
C TYR A 116 0.32 8.77 17.89
N ARG A 117 1.13 7.99 18.58
CA ARG A 117 2.50 7.71 18.15
C ARG A 117 2.44 6.76 16.95
N CYS A 118 3.05 7.15 15.84
CA CYS A 118 3.00 6.43 14.58
C CYS A 118 4.39 6.08 14.06
N LEU A 119 4.49 4.94 13.40
CA LEU A 119 5.54 4.59 12.46
C LEU A 119 5.23 5.28 11.14
N VAL A 120 6.23 5.89 10.51
CA VAL A 120 6.07 6.63 9.27
C VAL A 120 6.78 5.92 8.14
N PHE A 121 6.05 5.64 7.06
CA PHE A 121 6.59 5.05 5.84
C PHE A 121 6.23 5.91 4.64
N SER A 122 7.21 6.17 3.77
CA SER A 122 6.99 6.88 2.51
C SER A 122 7.07 5.90 1.35
N PHE A 123 6.02 5.84 0.55
CA PHE A 123 6.04 5.22 -0.76
C PHE A 123 6.55 6.25 -1.76
N VAL A 124 7.64 5.93 -2.45
CA VAL A 124 8.33 6.86 -3.33
C VAL A 124 8.52 6.31 -4.74
N GLU A 125 8.46 7.21 -5.71
CA GLU A 125 8.87 6.98 -7.10
C GLU A 125 10.16 7.75 -7.38
N TYR A 126 10.98 7.21 -8.28
CA TYR A 126 12.16 7.91 -8.77
C TYR A 126 11.89 8.46 -10.18
N LYS A 127 11.87 9.79 -10.32
CA LYS A 127 11.75 10.47 -11.63
C LYS A 127 13.03 11.23 -11.93
N LYS A 128 13.71 10.85 -13.01
CA LYS A 128 15.00 11.44 -13.42
C LYS A 128 16.03 11.45 -12.27
N GLY A 129 16.11 10.34 -11.52
CA GLY A 129 17.03 10.18 -10.38
C GLY A 129 16.62 10.93 -9.10
N LYS A 130 15.52 11.70 -9.12
CA LYS A 130 15.01 12.41 -7.93
C LYS A 130 13.90 11.59 -7.27
N GLU A 131 13.98 11.48 -5.95
CA GLU A 131 12.96 10.89 -5.13
C GLU A 131 11.72 11.80 -5.12
N LYS A 132 10.57 11.21 -5.42
CA LYS A 132 9.26 11.85 -5.31
C LYS A 132 8.38 11.02 -4.40
N GLU A 133 7.98 11.59 -3.28
CA GLU A 133 7.01 10.98 -2.39
C GLU A 133 5.62 10.94 -3.06
N VAL A 134 4.99 9.78 -3.02
CA VAL A 134 3.67 9.53 -3.62
C VAL A 134 2.62 9.36 -2.53
N ILE A 135 2.96 8.60 -1.50
CA ILE A 135 2.09 8.35 -0.35
C ILE A 135 2.93 8.31 0.92
N THR A 136 2.43 8.93 1.98
CA THR A 136 2.96 8.75 3.34
C THR A 136 1.94 8.01 4.20
N PHE A 137 2.38 6.91 4.81
CA PHE A 137 1.60 6.08 5.71
C PHE A 137 2.01 6.36 7.16
N PHE A 138 1.03 6.64 8.01
CA PHE A 138 1.19 6.76 9.45
C PHE A 138 0.47 5.60 10.12
N VAL A 139 1.23 4.66 10.64
CA VAL A 139 0.74 3.40 11.23
C VAL A 139 0.95 3.45 12.73
N SER A 140 -0.04 3.01 13.53
CA SER A 140 0.08 3.04 15.01
C SER A 140 1.30 2.26 15.49
N ASP A 141 2.13 2.89 16.33
CA ASP A 141 3.30 2.26 16.97
C ASP A 141 2.85 1.43 18.19
N ASP A 142 2.07 0.40 17.90
CA ASP A 142 1.62 -0.62 18.85
C ASP A 142 1.40 -1.95 18.11
N LYS A 143 1.07 -3.01 18.84
CA LYS A 143 0.91 -4.37 18.28
C LYS A 143 -0.23 -4.50 17.24
N ASN A 144 -1.11 -3.52 17.09
CA ASN A 144 -2.19 -3.57 16.09
C ASN A 144 -1.74 -3.06 14.72
N HIS A 145 -0.74 -2.16 14.65
CA HIS A 145 -0.26 -1.50 13.43
C HIS A 145 -1.41 -0.99 12.56
N LEU A 146 -2.34 -0.21 13.17
CA LEU A 146 -3.50 0.33 12.47
C LEU A 146 -3.11 1.56 11.63
N PRO A 147 -3.68 1.74 10.43
CA PRO A 147 -3.48 2.96 9.66
C PRO A 147 -4.19 4.13 10.35
N ILE A 148 -3.42 5.09 10.85
CA ILE A 148 -3.91 6.29 11.55
C ILE A 148 -4.15 7.44 10.58
N ARG A 149 -3.24 7.59 9.60
CA ARG A 149 -3.36 8.61 8.56
C ARG A 149 -2.65 8.16 7.30
N LEU A 150 -3.18 8.58 6.17
CA LEU A 150 -2.62 8.40 4.85
C LEU A 150 -2.61 9.75 4.14
N ASP A 151 -1.45 10.20 3.69
CA ASP A 151 -1.30 11.39 2.87
C ASP A 151 -0.92 10.97 1.45
N MET A 152 -1.75 11.29 0.47
CA MET A 152 -1.52 11.01 -0.94
C MET A 152 -1.19 12.30 -1.68
N TYR A 153 -0.05 12.32 -2.40
CA TYR A 153 0.42 13.48 -3.15
C TYR A 153 0.05 13.31 -4.63
N LEU A 154 -0.93 14.09 -5.07
CA LEU A 154 -1.42 14.10 -6.44
C LEU A 154 -0.72 15.19 -7.26
N ASN A 155 -0.83 15.13 -8.59
CA ASN A 155 -0.22 16.15 -9.46
C ASN A 155 -0.82 17.56 -9.28
N PHE A 156 -2.02 17.66 -8.73
CA PHE A 156 -2.78 18.91 -8.53
C PHE A 156 -3.26 19.09 -7.08
N GLY A 157 -2.51 18.58 -6.11
CA GLY A 157 -2.85 18.75 -4.69
C GLY A 157 -2.55 17.51 -3.87
N SER A 158 -3.19 17.39 -2.72
CA SER A 158 -3.07 16.22 -1.84
C SER A 158 -4.44 15.78 -1.32
N ALA A 159 -4.59 14.47 -1.12
CA ALA A 159 -5.72 13.88 -0.43
C ALA A 159 -5.24 13.23 0.87
N LYS A 160 -6.06 13.30 1.92
CA LYS A 160 -5.75 12.70 3.22
C LYS A 160 -6.88 11.81 3.67
N ALA A 161 -6.53 10.61 4.13
CA ALA A 161 -7.45 9.72 4.81
C ALA A 161 -7.06 9.62 6.29
N PHE A 162 -8.05 9.65 7.18
CA PHE A 162 -7.85 9.63 8.61
C PHE A 162 -8.57 8.48 9.27
N PHE A 163 -7.92 7.90 10.25
CA PHE A 163 -8.52 6.93 11.16
C PHE A 163 -9.72 7.55 11.89
N LYS A 164 -10.83 6.85 11.89
CA LYS A 164 -12.05 7.26 12.60
C LYS A 164 -12.27 6.44 13.86
N SER A 165 -12.32 5.14 13.72
CA SER A 165 -12.55 4.22 14.84
C SER A 165 -12.16 2.79 14.47
N VAL A 166 -11.95 1.94 15.48
CA VAL A 166 -11.76 0.50 15.32
C VAL A 166 -12.60 -0.26 16.33
N ARG A 167 -13.07 -1.43 15.94
CA ARG A 167 -13.70 -2.42 16.83
C ARG A 167 -13.04 -3.77 16.59
N GLY A 168 -12.91 -4.57 17.65
CA GLY A 168 -12.35 -5.92 17.57
C GLY A 168 -10.82 -5.95 17.36
N ASN A 169 -10.12 -4.87 17.70
CA ASN A 169 -8.64 -4.88 17.68
C ASN A 169 -8.11 -5.90 18.70
N ARG A 170 -7.12 -6.67 18.27
CA ARG A 170 -6.57 -7.80 19.05
C ARG A 170 -5.84 -7.36 20.31
N TYR A 171 -5.23 -6.18 20.28
CA TYR A 171 -4.40 -5.65 21.36
C TYR A 171 -4.87 -4.26 21.79
N PRO A 172 -4.57 -3.82 23.04
CA PRO A 172 -4.82 -2.44 23.46
C PRO A 172 -4.10 -1.43 22.53
N MET A 173 -4.72 -0.26 22.34
CA MET A 173 -4.16 0.86 21.58
C MET A 173 -3.14 1.63 22.43
N THR A 174 -1.92 1.09 22.61
CA THR A 174 -0.86 1.71 23.43
C THR A 174 -0.14 2.85 22.72
N SER A 175 -0.41 3.08 21.45
CA SER A 175 0.09 4.21 20.68
C SER A 175 -0.62 5.54 20.98
N VAL A 176 -1.75 5.52 21.70
CA VAL A 176 -2.48 6.75 22.10
C VAL A 176 -1.63 7.56 23.06
N VAL A 177 -1.29 8.80 22.66
CA VAL A 177 -0.51 9.75 23.49
C VAL A 177 -1.44 10.69 24.25
N ARG A 178 -2.45 11.26 23.58
CA ARG A 178 -3.44 12.16 24.18
C ARG A 178 -4.83 11.90 23.60
N LYS A 179 -5.85 11.89 24.47
CA LYS A 179 -7.27 11.99 24.11
C LYS A 179 -7.75 13.37 24.49
N LYS A 180 -8.55 13.99 23.63
CA LYS A 180 -9.41 15.11 24.02
C LYS A 180 -10.74 14.59 24.56
#